data_70cb34aeb190c13a84a8af72aa63c362
#
_entry.id   70cb34aeb190c13a84a8af72aa63c362
#
_cell.length_a   1.000
_cell.length_b   1.000
_cell.length_c   1.000
_cell.angle_alpha   90.00
_cell.angle_beta   90.00
_cell.angle_gamma   90.00
#
_symmetry.space_group_name_H-M   'P 1'
#
loop_
_entity.id
_entity.type
_entity.pdbx_description
1 polymer ?
#
loop_
_entity_poly.entity_id
_entity_poly.type
_entity_poly.pdbx_seq_one_letter_code
_entity_poly.pdbx_strand_id
1 'polypeptide(L)'
;MDVFALRKRVVDDYQEYITSFISISDPRVKEVVEHNLDAGLLWPEPRIGLNPSFETGGLIDEHVESGLLHRECSKIFRRKPDTGPEEALRLHRHQLDAIKAARTGANYVLTTGTGSGKSLGYIIPVVDRILRNGSGKGIKAIVVYPMNALANSQFGELTKFLCNGYPLGQEPVRFQRYTGQESDEERQAIIADPPDILLTNYVMLELILTRVDERQLVERAAGLEFLVFDELHTYRGRQGADVALLARRVREACKASERRGDRRSARRLPRRAAVRSVDGQRQRRR
;
A
#
# COMPACT_ATOMS: atom_id res chain seq x y z
N MET A 1 0.74 27.17 -15.24
CA MET A 1 1.80 27.54 -14.27
C MET A 1 3.14 27.29 -14.96
N ASP A 2 3.98 28.29 -15.10
CA ASP A 2 5.33 28.13 -15.66
C ASP A 2 6.27 27.59 -14.56
N VAL A 3 6.65 26.33 -14.70
CA VAL A 3 7.50 25.63 -13.73
C VAL A 3 8.92 26.23 -13.67
N PHE A 4 9.43 26.75 -14.78
CA PHE A 4 10.76 27.36 -14.83
C PHE A 4 10.78 28.71 -14.14
N ALA A 5 9.74 29.53 -14.34
CA ALA A 5 9.58 30.79 -13.62
C ALA A 5 9.40 30.57 -12.11
N LEU A 6 8.64 29.56 -11.71
CA LEU A 6 8.48 29.19 -10.30
C LEU A 6 9.83 28.74 -9.70
N ARG A 7 10.57 27.85 -10.40
CA ARG A 7 11.90 27.42 -9.95
C ARG A 7 12.81 28.61 -9.70
N LYS A 8 12.89 29.54 -10.67
CA LYS A 8 13.75 30.71 -10.54
C LYS A 8 13.40 31.50 -9.28
N ARG A 9 12.11 31.80 -9.08
CA ARG A 9 11.66 32.52 -7.88
C ARG A 9 12.07 31.80 -6.60
N VAL A 10 11.82 30.48 -6.51
CA VAL A 10 12.15 29.70 -5.30
C VAL A 10 13.66 29.71 -5.02
N VAL A 11 14.50 29.62 -6.05
CA VAL A 11 15.96 29.66 -5.89
C VAL A 11 16.42 31.06 -5.48
N ASP A 12 15.87 32.10 -6.10
CA ASP A 12 16.19 33.51 -5.77
C ASP A 12 15.77 33.84 -4.32
N ASP A 13 14.54 33.49 -3.91
CA ASP A 13 14.02 33.67 -2.55
C ASP A 13 14.88 32.91 -1.52
N TYR A 14 15.30 31.68 -1.85
CA TYR A 14 16.16 30.86 -0.98
C TYR A 14 17.57 31.47 -0.85
N GLN A 15 18.14 31.98 -1.94
CA GLN A 15 19.42 32.65 -1.93
C GLN A 15 19.36 33.93 -1.06
N GLU A 16 18.32 34.73 -1.20
CA GLU A 16 18.09 35.92 -0.36
C GLU A 16 17.95 35.54 1.12
N TYR A 17 17.19 34.48 1.41
CA TYR A 17 17.00 33.99 2.77
C TYR A 17 18.33 33.58 3.41
N ILE A 18 19.14 32.72 2.79
CA ILE A 18 20.39 32.26 3.39
C ILE A 18 21.42 33.36 3.52
N THR A 19 21.48 34.32 2.59
CA THR A 19 22.43 35.44 2.64
C THR A 19 22.05 36.46 3.72
N SER A 20 20.78 36.55 4.11
CA SER A 20 20.30 37.41 5.17
C SER A 20 20.88 37.08 6.56
N PHE A 21 21.27 35.81 6.78
CA PHE A 21 21.83 35.34 8.05
C PHE A 21 23.37 35.33 8.08
N ILE A 22 24.01 35.39 6.90
CA ILE A 22 25.46 35.21 6.79
C ILE A 22 26.13 36.58 6.63
N SER A 23 26.81 37.06 7.69
CA SER A 23 27.67 38.23 7.61
C SER A 23 29.13 37.81 7.42
N ILE A 24 29.63 37.93 6.18
CA ILE A 24 31.02 37.58 5.86
C ILE A 24 31.89 38.84 6.00
N SER A 25 32.78 38.83 6.99
CA SER A 25 33.64 40.00 7.31
C SER A 25 34.89 40.05 6.44
N ASP A 26 35.43 38.93 5.94
CA ASP A 26 36.62 38.96 5.05
C ASP A 26 36.16 39.18 3.58
N PRO A 27 36.63 40.27 2.94
CA PRO A 27 36.21 40.61 1.59
C PRO A 27 36.53 39.54 0.55
N ARG A 28 37.65 38.84 0.71
CA ARG A 28 38.08 37.79 -0.24
C ARG A 28 37.16 36.57 -0.15
N VAL A 29 36.75 36.19 1.07
CA VAL A 29 35.80 35.11 1.27
C VAL A 29 34.43 35.49 0.73
N LYS A 30 34.01 36.74 0.96
CA LYS A 30 32.75 37.28 0.45
C LYS A 30 32.69 37.22 -1.06
N GLU A 31 33.73 37.67 -1.75
CA GLU A 31 33.84 37.67 -3.22
C GLU A 31 33.72 36.21 -3.78
N VAL A 32 34.39 35.25 -3.15
CA VAL A 32 34.32 33.84 -3.56
C VAL A 32 32.90 33.26 -3.38
N VAL A 33 32.25 33.62 -2.27
CA VAL A 33 30.88 33.13 -2.00
C VAL A 33 29.88 33.74 -3.00
N GLU A 34 29.96 35.07 -3.21
CA GLU A 34 29.09 35.76 -4.17
C GLU A 34 29.29 35.21 -5.59
N HIS A 35 30.55 35.03 -6.01
CA HIS A 35 30.84 34.40 -7.31
C HIS A 35 30.22 33.03 -7.46
N ASN A 36 30.30 32.16 -6.44
CA ASN A 36 29.73 30.84 -6.48
C ASN A 36 28.18 30.84 -6.47
N LEU A 37 27.56 31.77 -5.76
CA LEU A 37 26.12 31.97 -5.77
C LEU A 37 25.63 32.43 -7.16
N ASP A 38 26.33 33.39 -7.76
CA ASP A 38 26.03 33.92 -9.09
C ASP A 38 26.27 32.87 -10.19
N ALA A 39 27.25 31.98 -10.00
CA ALA A 39 27.49 30.83 -10.85
C ALA A 39 26.42 29.71 -10.70
N GLY A 40 25.44 29.90 -9.82
CA GLY A 40 24.34 28.93 -9.63
C GLY A 40 24.70 27.66 -8.87
N LEU A 41 25.83 27.66 -8.13
CA LEU A 41 26.29 26.47 -7.41
C LEU A 41 25.45 26.15 -6.16
N LEU A 42 24.55 27.05 -5.76
CA LEU A 42 23.65 26.85 -4.64
C LEU A 42 22.62 25.74 -4.90
N TRP A 43 22.20 25.58 -6.17
CA TRP A 43 21.14 24.66 -6.54
C TRP A 43 21.50 23.88 -7.82
N PRO A 44 21.36 22.56 -7.83
CA PRO A 44 21.70 21.77 -9.02
C PRO A 44 20.80 22.11 -10.19
N GLU A 45 21.32 21.94 -11.39
CA GLU A 45 20.54 22.07 -12.62
C GLU A 45 19.29 21.17 -12.61
N PRO A 46 18.13 21.68 -13.08
CA PRO A 46 16.91 20.89 -13.13
C PRO A 46 17.08 19.71 -14.10
N ARG A 47 16.66 18.54 -13.67
CA ARG A 47 16.62 17.35 -14.53
C ARG A 47 15.20 17.06 -14.95
N ILE A 48 14.98 16.91 -16.25
CA ILE A 48 13.70 16.44 -16.79
C ILE A 48 13.74 14.93 -16.79
N GLY A 49 12.87 14.31 -15.99
CA GLY A 49 12.61 12.88 -16.02
C GLY A 49 11.26 12.61 -16.69
N LEU A 50 11.24 11.71 -17.66
CA LEU A 50 9.97 11.22 -18.20
C LEU A 50 9.37 10.27 -17.17
N ASN A 51 8.14 10.56 -16.72
CA ASN A 51 7.38 9.62 -15.92
C ASN A 51 6.89 8.49 -16.82
N PRO A 52 7.38 7.24 -16.66
CA PRO A 52 6.95 6.16 -17.52
C PRO A 52 5.44 5.94 -17.34
N SER A 53 4.70 5.94 -18.44
CA SER A 53 3.30 5.52 -18.42
C SER A 53 3.24 4.02 -18.16
N PHE A 54 2.42 3.62 -17.19
CA PHE A 54 2.21 2.21 -16.93
C PHE A 54 1.32 1.60 -18.02
N GLU A 55 1.64 0.37 -18.41
CA GLU A 55 0.81 -0.41 -19.33
C GLU A 55 -0.60 -0.58 -18.75
N THR A 56 -1.61 -0.40 -19.57
CA THR A 56 -3.01 -0.56 -19.14
C THR A 56 -3.35 -2.02 -18.89
N GLY A 57 -4.10 -2.27 -17.83
CA GLY A 57 -4.67 -3.56 -17.48
C GLY A 57 -6.16 -3.70 -17.80
N GLY A 58 -6.78 -2.69 -18.46
CA GLY A 58 -8.21 -2.67 -18.76
C GLY A 58 -9.06 -1.99 -17.68
N LEU A 59 -10.35 -1.95 -17.92
CA LEU A 59 -11.33 -1.38 -16.98
C LEU A 59 -11.80 -2.45 -15.98
N ILE A 60 -12.13 -2.01 -14.76
CA ILE A 60 -12.72 -2.91 -13.74
C ILE A 60 -13.97 -3.61 -14.28
N ASP A 61 -14.81 -2.89 -15.03
CA ASP A 61 -16.06 -3.41 -15.56
C ASP A 61 -15.82 -4.59 -16.54
N GLU A 62 -14.80 -4.50 -17.40
CA GLU A 62 -14.38 -5.59 -18.30
C GLU A 62 -13.98 -6.86 -17.50
N HIS A 63 -13.32 -6.67 -16.37
CA HIS A 63 -12.90 -7.78 -15.51
C HIS A 63 -14.05 -8.37 -14.69
N VAL A 64 -15.08 -7.61 -14.41
CA VAL A 64 -16.32 -8.11 -13.82
C VAL A 64 -17.13 -8.90 -14.86
N GLU A 65 -17.29 -8.37 -16.07
CA GLU A 65 -17.99 -9.04 -17.18
C GLU A 65 -17.34 -10.39 -17.54
N SER A 66 -15.99 -10.44 -17.53
CA SER A 66 -15.25 -11.70 -17.74
C SER A 66 -15.31 -12.70 -16.56
N GLY A 67 -15.96 -12.33 -15.45
CA GLY A 67 -16.03 -13.17 -14.24
C GLY A 67 -14.72 -13.22 -13.43
N LEU A 68 -13.70 -12.44 -13.81
CA LEU A 68 -12.45 -12.34 -13.06
C LEU A 68 -12.68 -11.69 -11.69
N LEU A 69 -13.55 -10.68 -11.61
CA LEU A 69 -13.93 -9.98 -10.40
C LEU A 69 -15.42 -10.17 -10.07
N HIS A 70 -15.76 -10.05 -8.80
CA HIS A 70 -17.14 -10.07 -8.34
C HIS A 70 -17.90 -8.83 -8.84
N ARG A 71 -19.20 -8.99 -9.17
CA ARG A 71 -20.05 -7.92 -9.73
C ARG A 71 -20.02 -6.61 -8.92
N GLU A 72 -19.94 -6.72 -7.61
CA GLU A 72 -19.95 -5.56 -6.71
C GLU A 72 -18.67 -4.69 -6.87
N CYS A 73 -17.56 -5.27 -7.38
CA CYS A 73 -16.32 -4.53 -7.64
C CYS A 73 -16.52 -3.39 -8.64
N SER A 74 -17.45 -3.51 -9.61
CA SER A 74 -17.80 -2.42 -10.53
C SER A 74 -18.40 -1.19 -9.83
N LYS A 75 -19.08 -1.40 -8.69
CA LYS A 75 -19.66 -0.29 -7.92
C LYS A 75 -18.66 0.29 -6.93
N ILE A 76 -17.84 -0.57 -6.34
CA ILE A 76 -16.87 -0.20 -5.30
C ILE A 76 -15.70 0.59 -5.92
N PHE A 77 -15.08 0.05 -6.96
CA PHE A 77 -13.85 0.61 -7.53
C PHE A 77 -14.16 1.57 -8.69
N ARG A 78 -14.70 2.74 -8.31
CA ARG A 78 -14.99 3.85 -9.22
C ARG A 78 -14.10 5.05 -8.91
N ARG A 79 -13.72 5.78 -9.94
CA ARG A 79 -13.17 7.11 -9.79
C ARG A 79 -14.33 8.07 -9.58
N LYS A 80 -14.33 8.74 -8.44
CA LYS A 80 -15.35 9.73 -8.08
C LYS A 80 -14.72 11.12 -8.18
N PRO A 81 -14.83 11.79 -9.34
CA PRO A 81 -14.33 13.16 -9.48
C PRO A 81 -15.19 14.11 -8.63
N ASP A 82 -14.61 15.22 -8.19
CA ASP A 82 -15.34 16.25 -7.42
C ASP A 82 -16.51 16.82 -8.24
N THR A 83 -16.41 16.83 -9.56
CA THR A 83 -17.45 17.28 -10.48
C THR A 83 -17.53 16.30 -11.65
N GLY A 84 -18.74 15.80 -11.94
CA GLY A 84 -18.99 14.89 -13.07
C GLY A 84 -19.45 13.49 -12.64
N PRO A 85 -19.76 12.63 -13.61
CA PRO A 85 -20.20 11.27 -13.37
C PRO A 85 -19.06 10.39 -12.84
N GLU A 86 -19.41 9.36 -12.11
CA GLU A 86 -18.45 8.32 -11.67
C GLU A 86 -17.93 7.56 -12.90
N GLU A 87 -16.62 7.38 -12.95
CA GLU A 87 -15.95 6.67 -14.04
C GLU A 87 -15.46 5.29 -13.59
N ALA A 88 -15.48 4.31 -14.50
CA ALA A 88 -14.89 3.02 -14.24
C ALA A 88 -13.38 3.15 -14.00
N LEU A 89 -12.89 2.55 -12.93
CA LEU A 89 -11.46 2.57 -12.62
C LEU A 89 -10.69 1.78 -13.69
N ARG A 90 -9.66 2.43 -14.27
CA ARG A 90 -8.74 1.78 -15.20
C ARG A 90 -7.55 1.21 -14.42
N LEU A 91 -7.35 -0.09 -14.54
CA LEU A 91 -6.23 -0.78 -13.92
C LEU A 91 -4.93 -0.60 -14.71
N HIS A 92 -3.82 -0.65 -14.00
CA HIS A 92 -2.52 -0.90 -14.60
C HIS A 92 -2.26 -2.40 -14.75
N ARG A 93 -1.39 -2.78 -15.68
CA ARG A 93 -1.06 -4.17 -15.98
C ARG A 93 -0.59 -4.95 -14.75
N HIS A 94 0.28 -4.36 -13.94
CA HIS A 94 0.77 -4.99 -12.70
C HIS A 94 -0.33 -5.25 -11.67
N GLN A 95 -1.36 -4.40 -11.62
CA GLN A 95 -2.52 -4.60 -10.74
C GLN A 95 -3.36 -5.79 -11.23
N LEU A 96 -3.59 -5.88 -12.55
CA LEU A 96 -4.29 -7.02 -13.14
C LEU A 96 -3.52 -8.34 -12.91
N ASP A 97 -2.20 -8.32 -13.08
CA ASP A 97 -1.37 -9.51 -12.87
C ASP A 97 -1.38 -9.95 -11.39
N ALA A 98 -1.42 -8.98 -10.44
CA ALA A 98 -1.62 -9.27 -9.02
C ALA A 98 -2.98 -9.89 -8.72
N ILE A 99 -4.07 -9.38 -9.31
CA ILE A 99 -5.41 -9.96 -9.19
C ILE A 99 -5.42 -11.41 -9.69
N LYS A 100 -4.82 -11.67 -10.84
CA LYS A 100 -4.70 -13.02 -11.40
C LYS A 100 -3.90 -13.95 -10.50
N ALA A 101 -2.76 -13.47 -9.97
CA ALA A 101 -1.94 -14.24 -9.03
C ALA A 101 -2.71 -14.56 -7.74
N ALA A 102 -3.41 -13.60 -7.15
CA ALA A 102 -4.25 -13.82 -5.98
C ALA A 102 -5.35 -14.85 -6.23
N ARG A 103 -5.96 -14.84 -7.41
CA ARG A 103 -7.00 -15.82 -7.81
C ARG A 103 -6.49 -17.26 -7.84
N THR A 104 -5.25 -17.48 -8.25
CA THR A 104 -4.62 -18.82 -8.22
C THR A 104 -4.20 -19.26 -6.81
N GLY A 105 -4.19 -18.32 -5.84
CA GLY A 105 -3.71 -18.56 -4.50
C GLY A 105 -2.19 -18.50 -4.36
N ALA A 106 -1.50 -18.07 -5.38
CA ALA A 106 -0.05 -17.88 -5.32
C ALA A 106 0.33 -16.66 -4.48
N ASN A 107 1.42 -16.75 -3.73
CA ASN A 107 2.05 -15.58 -3.13
C ASN A 107 2.70 -14.75 -4.23
N TYR A 108 2.62 -13.42 -4.11
CA TYR A 108 3.22 -12.51 -5.07
C TYR A 108 3.86 -11.31 -4.36
N VAL A 109 4.81 -10.68 -5.05
CA VAL A 109 5.46 -9.45 -4.61
C VAL A 109 5.29 -8.41 -5.72
N LEU A 110 4.81 -7.22 -5.35
CA LEU A 110 4.68 -6.08 -6.27
C LEU A 110 5.90 -5.17 -6.13
N THR A 111 6.70 -5.07 -7.18
CA THR A 111 7.89 -4.22 -7.25
C THR A 111 7.74 -3.19 -8.37
N THR A 112 6.98 -2.15 -8.11
CA THR A 112 6.78 -1.05 -9.07
C THR A 112 7.20 0.28 -8.44
N GLY A 113 7.44 1.30 -9.26
CA GLY A 113 7.77 2.64 -8.79
C GLY A 113 6.72 3.24 -7.86
N THR A 114 7.09 4.29 -7.14
CA THR A 114 6.16 5.07 -6.31
C THR A 114 5.07 5.71 -7.17
N GLY A 115 3.86 5.85 -6.62
CA GLY A 115 2.73 6.44 -7.36
C GLY A 115 2.06 5.52 -8.40
N SER A 116 2.47 4.25 -8.49
CA SER A 116 1.89 3.28 -9.44
C SER A 116 0.56 2.66 -9.00
N GLY A 117 0.02 3.06 -7.85
CA GLY A 117 -1.21 2.47 -7.30
C GLY A 117 -1.04 1.02 -6.84
N LYS A 118 0.12 0.67 -6.26
CA LYS A 118 0.41 -0.69 -5.73
C LYS A 118 -0.67 -1.20 -4.79
N SER A 119 -1.24 -0.33 -3.96
CA SER A 119 -2.26 -0.70 -2.98
C SER A 119 -3.47 -1.38 -3.60
N LEU A 120 -3.92 -0.93 -4.78
CA LEU A 120 -5.02 -1.58 -5.49
C LEU A 120 -4.68 -3.01 -5.93
N GLY A 121 -3.41 -3.33 -6.13
CA GLY A 121 -2.97 -4.68 -6.48
C GLY A 121 -3.19 -5.72 -5.36
N TYR A 122 -3.37 -5.31 -4.10
CA TYR A 122 -3.76 -6.21 -3.03
C TYR A 122 -5.17 -5.91 -2.47
N ILE A 123 -5.63 -4.67 -2.52
CA ILE A 123 -6.97 -4.30 -2.03
C ILE A 123 -8.06 -4.96 -2.88
N ILE A 124 -7.97 -4.86 -4.21
CA ILE A 124 -8.97 -5.41 -5.11
C ILE A 124 -9.14 -6.93 -4.91
N PRO A 125 -8.08 -7.76 -4.95
CA PRO A 125 -8.24 -9.20 -4.73
C PRO A 125 -8.71 -9.56 -3.32
N VAL A 126 -8.36 -8.79 -2.29
CA VAL A 126 -8.87 -8.99 -0.93
C VAL A 126 -10.38 -8.74 -0.89
N VAL A 127 -10.83 -7.60 -1.43
CA VAL A 127 -12.25 -7.24 -1.49
C VAL A 127 -13.04 -8.24 -2.34
N ASP A 128 -12.56 -8.59 -3.55
CA ASP A 128 -13.18 -9.61 -4.40
C ASP A 128 -13.39 -10.93 -3.65
N ARG A 129 -12.39 -11.35 -2.90
CA ARG A 129 -12.45 -12.60 -2.15
C ARG A 129 -13.47 -12.56 -1.01
N ILE A 130 -13.52 -11.46 -0.27
CA ILE A 130 -14.49 -11.28 0.81
C ILE A 130 -15.90 -11.23 0.24
N LEU A 131 -16.14 -10.49 -0.84
CA LEU A 131 -17.44 -10.43 -1.51
C LEU A 131 -17.95 -11.82 -1.97
N ARG A 132 -17.06 -12.67 -2.50
CA ARG A 132 -17.41 -14.03 -2.91
C ARG A 132 -17.72 -14.96 -1.74
N ASN A 133 -17.03 -14.77 -0.62
CA ASN A 133 -17.20 -15.64 0.57
C ASN A 133 -18.28 -15.10 1.54
N GLY A 134 -18.67 -13.83 1.40
CA GLY A 134 -19.55 -13.07 2.29
C GLY A 134 -18.78 -12.42 3.42
N SER A 135 -19.15 -11.16 3.72
CA SER A 135 -18.63 -10.32 4.81
C SER A 135 -19.10 -10.82 6.18
N GLY A 136 -18.44 -10.36 7.27
CA GLY A 136 -18.85 -10.64 8.65
C GLY A 136 -18.47 -12.03 9.17
N LYS A 137 -17.63 -12.76 8.46
CA LYS A 137 -17.18 -14.12 8.84
C LYS A 137 -15.80 -14.13 9.53
N GLY A 138 -15.47 -13.08 10.24
CA GLY A 138 -14.18 -12.87 10.90
C GLY A 138 -13.12 -12.29 9.96
N ILE A 139 -11.92 -12.08 10.49
CA ILE A 139 -10.83 -11.39 9.79
C ILE A 139 -10.28 -12.28 8.65
N LYS A 140 -10.43 -11.80 7.41
CA LYS A 140 -9.95 -12.48 6.20
C LYS A 140 -8.65 -11.91 5.66
N ALA A 141 -8.37 -10.65 5.98
CA ALA A 141 -7.14 -9.99 5.58
C ALA A 141 -6.54 -9.17 6.72
N ILE A 142 -5.23 -9.26 6.88
CA ILE A 142 -4.43 -8.37 7.73
C ILE A 142 -3.44 -7.65 6.84
N VAL A 143 -3.47 -6.32 6.86
CA VAL A 143 -2.54 -5.46 6.12
C VAL A 143 -1.62 -4.75 7.11
N VAL A 144 -0.33 -4.97 6.96
CA VAL A 144 0.71 -4.48 7.85
C VAL A 144 1.47 -3.34 7.21
N TYR A 145 1.47 -2.20 7.86
CA TYR A 145 2.17 -0.99 7.42
C TYR A 145 3.40 -0.74 8.30
N PRO A 146 4.48 -0.15 7.77
CA PRO A 146 5.67 0.16 8.56
C PRO A 146 5.42 1.26 9.60
N MET A 147 4.43 2.13 9.39
CA MET A 147 4.10 3.22 10.31
C MET A 147 2.61 3.56 10.29
N ASN A 148 2.11 4.12 11.40
CA ASN A 148 0.70 4.47 11.57
C ASN A 148 0.19 5.49 10.55
N ALA A 149 1.03 6.43 10.13
CA ALA A 149 0.64 7.44 9.13
C ALA A 149 0.19 6.78 7.81
N LEU A 150 0.86 5.71 7.37
CA LEU A 150 0.46 4.96 6.18
C LEU A 150 -0.83 4.19 6.40
N ALA A 151 -1.00 3.55 7.56
CA ALA A 151 -2.24 2.87 7.91
C ALA A 151 -3.42 3.85 7.90
N ASN A 152 -3.24 5.07 8.45
CA ASN A 152 -4.25 6.12 8.47
C ASN A 152 -4.60 6.62 7.06
N SER A 153 -3.59 6.85 6.22
CA SER A 153 -3.80 7.24 4.81
C SER A 153 -4.57 6.17 4.03
N GLN A 154 -4.19 4.91 4.19
CA GLN A 154 -4.86 3.80 3.51
C GLN A 154 -6.26 3.54 4.06
N PHE A 155 -6.51 3.78 5.34
CA PHE A 155 -7.85 3.77 5.91
C PHE A 155 -8.76 4.79 5.21
N GLY A 156 -8.27 6.01 4.98
CA GLY A 156 -8.98 7.04 4.22
C GLY A 156 -9.24 6.63 2.75
N GLU A 157 -8.29 5.99 2.10
CA GLU A 157 -8.48 5.49 0.72
C GLU A 157 -9.51 4.35 0.67
N LEU A 158 -9.48 3.42 1.61
CA LEU A 158 -10.50 2.36 1.70
C LEU A 158 -11.90 2.93 1.97
N THR A 159 -12.00 3.95 2.81
CA THR A 159 -13.27 4.65 3.09
C THR A 159 -13.88 5.23 1.80
N LYS A 160 -13.05 5.82 0.93
CA LYS A 160 -13.53 6.37 -0.35
C LYS A 160 -14.13 5.28 -1.26
N PHE A 161 -13.57 4.09 -1.26
CA PHE A 161 -14.05 2.99 -2.10
C PHE A 161 -15.20 2.21 -1.44
N LEU A 162 -15.06 1.84 -0.18
CA LEU A 162 -15.93 0.87 0.48
C LEU A 162 -17.11 1.48 1.21
N CYS A 163 -17.02 2.75 1.66
CA CYS A 163 -18.10 3.41 2.38
C CYS A 163 -18.90 4.37 1.50
N ASN A 164 -18.23 5.11 0.59
CA ASN A 164 -18.91 6.08 -0.24
C ASN A 164 -19.88 5.40 -1.22
N GLY A 165 -21.16 5.78 -1.16
CA GLY A 165 -22.22 5.19 -1.98
C GLY A 165 -22.99 4.08 -1.29
N TYR A 166 -22.65 3.74 -0.04
CA TYR A 166 -23.40 2.80 0.80
C TYR A 166 -23.96 3.51 2.04
N PRO A 167 -25.18 3.15 2.51
CA PRO A 167 -25.67 3.61 3.79
C PRO A 167 -24.77 3.12 4.92
N LEU A 168 -24.66 3.91 5.98
CA LEU A 168 -23.85 3.58 7.16
C LEU A 168 -24.24 2.20 7.73
N GLY A 169 -23.27 1.33 7.94
CA GLY A 169 -23.46 -0.03 8.43
C GLY A 169 -23.94 -1.04 7.38
N GLN A 170 -24.05 -0.64 6.11
CA GLN A 170 -24.39 -1.52 4.98
C GLN A 170 -23.24 -1.67 3.97
N GLU A 171 -22.05 -1.32 4.40
CA GLU A 171 -20.84 -1.47 3.60
C GLU A 171 -20.63 -2.94 3.24
N PRO A 172 -20.30 -3.25 1.97
CA PRO A 172 -20.20 -4.63 1.50
C PRO A 172 -18.99 -5.38 2.09
N VAL A 173 -17.99 -4.65 2.59
CA VAL A 173 -16.81 -5.18 3.25
C VAL A 173 -16.43 -4.26 4.41
N ARG A 174 -16.27 -4.84 5.58
CA ARG A 174 -15.92 -4.11 6.80
C ARG A 174 -14.41 -4.07 6.99
N PHE A 175 -13.89 -2.91 7.37
CA PHE A 175 -12.47 -2.73 7.65
C PHE A 175 -12.29 -1.80 8.85
N GLN A 176 -11.23 -2.05 9.61
CA GLN A 176 -10.88 -1.23 10.78
C GLN A 176 -9.36 -1.10 10.91
N ARG A 177 -8.94 -0.02 11.55
CA ARG A 177 -7.58 0.20 12.01
C ARG A 177 -7.40 -0.42 13.38
N TYR A 178 -6.24 -1.00 13.65
CA TYR A 178 -5.82 -1.47 14.95
C TYR A 178 -4.31 -1.23 15.08
N THR A 179 -3.95 0.01 15.42
CA THR A 179 -2.58 0.55 15.33
C THR A 179 -1.99 0.94 16.69
N GLY A 180 -2.81 0.85 17.76
CA GLY A 180 -2.47 1.30 19.09
C GLY A 180 -2.76 2.79 19.34
N GLN A 181 -3.40 3.46 18.38
CA GLN A 181 -3.88 4.85 18.51
C GLN A 181 -5.36 4.92 18.89
N GLU A 182 -6.04 3.79 18.84
CA GLU A 182 -7.45 3.64 19.18
C GLU A 182 -7.66 3.77 20.69
N SER A 183 -8.77 4.38 21.12
CA SER A 183 -9.19 4.41 22.51
C SER A 183 -9.51 2.99 23.03
N ASP A 184 -9.58 2.82 24.33
CA ASP A 184 -9.93 1.51 24.92
C ASP A 184 -11.32 1.05 24.49
N GLU A 185 -12.27 1.99 24.38
CA GLU A 185 -13.63 1.70 23.92
C GLU A 185 -13.64 1.23 22.46
N GLU A 186 -12.91 1.93 21.57
CA GLU A 186 -12.77 1.54 20.17
C GLU A 186 -12.11 0.16 20.04
N ARG A 187 -11.07 -0.11 20.82
CA ARG A 187 -10.39 -1.41 20.82
C ARG A 187 -11.33 -2.53 21.25
N GLN A 188 -12.09 -2.34 22.33
CA GLN A 188 -13.07 -3.33 22.78
C GLN A 188 -14.18 -3.55 21.75
N ALA A 189 -14.65 -2.50 21.08
CA ALA A 189 -15.63 -2.63 20.01
C ALA A 189 -15.08 -3.46 18.83
N ILE A 190 -13.82 -3.22 18.42
CA ILE A 190 -13.16 -4.00 17.34
C ILE A 190 -12.98 -5.46 17.76
N ILE A 191 -12.63 -5.73 19.03
CA ILE A 191 -12.47 -7.10 19.54
C ILE A 191 -13.83 -7.83 19.58
N ALA A 192 -14.88 -7.15 20.01
CA ALA A 192 -16.22 -7.73 20.11
C ALA A 192 -16.82 -8.05 18.73
N ASP A 193 -16.65 -7.16 17.75
CA ASP A 193 -17.13 -7.33 16.37
C ASP A 193 -16.02 -7.06 15.34
N PRO A 194 -15.12 -8.03 15.13
CA PRO A 194 -13.96 -7.86 14.25
C PRO A 194 -14.34 -7.64 12.79
N PRO A 195 -13.59 -6.77 12.08
CA PRO A 195 -13.80 -6.50 10.65
C PRO A 195 -13.35 -7.67 9.75
N ASP A 196 -13.67 -7.56 8.46
CA ASP A 196 -13.12 -8.48 7.45
C ASP A 196 -11.64 -8.16 7.12
N ILE A 197 -11.28 -6.87 7.13
CA ILE A 197 -9.93 -6.37 6.86
C ILE A 197 -9.43 -5.60 8.08
N LEU A 198 -8.30 -6.03 8.63
CA LEU A 198 -7.62 -5.35 9.73
C LEU A 198 -6.36 -4.63 9.22
N LEU A 199 -6.31 -3.31 9.39
CA LEU A 199 -5.14 -2.48 9.07
C LEU A 199 -4.33 -2.29 10.35
N THR A 200 -3.06 -2.65 10.32
CA THR A 200 -2.22 -2.61 11.54
C THR A 200 -0.79 -2.23 11.20
N ASN A 201 0.04 -2.09 12.21
CA ASN A 201 1.47 -1.97 12.06
C ASN A 201 2.19 -3.23 12.58
N TYR A 202 3.47 -3.33 12.28
CA TYR A 202 4.31 -4.45 12.69
C TYR A 202 4.29 -4.70 14.21
N VAL A 203 4.41 -3.64 15.02
CA VAL A 203 4.48 -3.76 16.49
C VAL A 203 3.14 -4.24 17.05
N MET A 204 2.04 -3.64 16.57
CA MET A 204 0.70 -4.04 17.01
C MET A 204 0.35 -5.47 16.61
N LEU A 205 0.77 -5.91 15.42
CA LEU A 205 0.55 -7.29 15.01
C LEU A 205 1.25 -8.29 15.93
N GLU A 206 2.45 -7.95 16.42
CA GLU A 206 3.14 -8.78 17.41
C GLU A 206 2.41 -8.77 18.77
N LEU A 207 1.92 -7.61 19.20
CA LEU A 207 1.15 -7.49 20.44
C LEU A 207 -0.18 -8.25 20.37
N ILE A 208 -0.90 -8.21 19.24
CA ILE A 208 -2.13 -9.01 19.02
C ILE A 208 -1.87 -10.50 19.23
N LEU A 209 -0.70 -11.02 18.83
CA LEU A 209 -0.35 -12.43 19.00
C LEU A 209 0.05 -12.81 20.45
N THR A 210 0.37 -11.84 21.29
CA THR A 210 0.96 -12.08 22.62
C THR A 210 0.08 -11.65 23.78
N ARG A 211 -0.80 -10.68 23.57
CA ARG A 211 -1.68 -10.16 24.61
C ARG A 211 -2.92 -11.02 24.80
N VAL A 212 -3.33 -11.18 26.06
CA VAL A 212 -4.51 -11.98 26.42
C VAL A 212 -5.78 -11.31 25.92
N ASP A 213 -5.86 -9.99 26.02
CA ASP A 213 -7.05 -9.22 25.67
C ASP A 213 -7.36 -9.27 24.17
N GLU A 214 -6.34 -9.38 23.31
CA GLU A 214 -6.49 -9.48 21.85
C GLU A 214 -6.66 -10.94 21.35
N ARG A 215 -6.71 -11.92 22.25
CA ARG A 215 -6.85 -13.34 21.87
C ARG A 215 -8.04 -13.60 20.97
N GLN A 216 -9.16 -12.91 21.20
CA GLN A 216 -10.36 -13.03 20.37
C GLN A 216 -10.11 -12.60 18.92
N LEU A 217 -9.28 -11.57 18.68
CA LEU A 217 -8.91 -11.17 17.32
C LEU A 217 -8.16 -12.29 16.59
N VAL A 218 -7.26 -12.99 17.29
CA VAL A 218 -6.54 -14.14 16.72
C VAL A 218 -7.51 -15.29 16.42
N GLU A 219 -8.43 -15.58 17.31
CA GLU A 219 -9.45 -16.61 17.11
C GLU A 219 -10.39 -16.25 15.93
N ARG A 220 -10.79 -14.99 15.80
CA ARG A 220 -11.60 -14.49 14.68
C ARG A 220 -10.82 -14.39 13.38
N ALA A 221 -9.49 -14.42 13.41
CA ALA A 221 -8.63 -14.54 12.25
C ALA A 221 -8.36 -15.99 11.85
N ALA A 222 -9.04 -16.97 12.47
CA ALA A 222 -8.99 -18.36 12.03
C ALA A 222 -9.47 -18.46 10.58
N GLY A 223 -8.64 -19.02 9.70
CA GLY A 223 -8.90 -19.06 8.25
C GLY A 223 -8.56 -17.75 7.54
N LEU A 224 -7.61 -16.99 8.05
CA LEU A 224 -6.98 -15.84 7.38
C LEU A 224 -6.55 -16.22 5.95
N GLU A 225 -6.95 -15.44 4.97
CA GLU A 225 -6.67 -15.71 3.56
C GLU A 225 -5.56 -14.80 3.00
N PHE A 226 -5.43 -13.59 3.54
CA PHE A 226 -4.43 -12.62 3.10
C PHE A 226 -3.65 -12.06 4.28
N LEU A 227 -2.33 -12.13 4.17
CA LEU A 227 -1.39 -11.40 5.02
C LEU A 227 -0.53 -10.54 4.09
N VAL A 228 -0.74 -9.24 4.16
CA VAL A 228 -0.11 -8.25 3.28
C VAL A 228 0.89 -7.43 4.08
N PHE A 229 2.09 -7.27 3.56
CA PHE A 229 3.08 -6.33 4.08
C PHE A 229 3.29 -5.23 3.04
N ASP A 230 2.83 -4.03 3.35
CA ASP A 230 3.08 -2.88 2.48
C ASP A 230 4.47 -2.30 2.77
N GLU A 231 5.08 -1.68 1.74
CA GLU A 231 6.44 -1.13 1.82
C GLU A 231 7.47 -2.12 2.43
N LEU A 232 7.38 -3.40 2.07
CA LEU A 232 8.21 -4.48 2.62
C LEU A 232 9.71 -4.20 2.54
N HIS A 233 10.15 -3.36 1.60
CA HIS A 233 11.55 -2.97 1.43
C HIS A 233 12.11 -2.13 2.60
N THR A 234 11.25 -1.58 3.46
CA THR A 234 11.66 -0.82 4.65
C THR A 234 12.22 -1.74 5.75
N TYR A 235 11.79 -2.99 5.77
CA TYR A 235 12.24 -3.97 6.76
C TYR A 235 13.54 -4.63 6.29
N ARG A 236 14.70 -4.17 6.81
CA ARG A 236 16.02 -4.66 6.42
C ARG A 236 16.78 -5.24 7.61
N GLY A 237 17.78 -6.07 7.33
CA GLY A 237 18.67 -6.65 8.34
C GLY A 237 17.88 -7.42 9.41
N ARG A 238 18.16 -7.14 10.68
CA ARG A 238 17.51 -7.80 11.82
C ARG A 238 16.00 -7.65 11.81
N GLN A 239 15.50 -6.45 11.54
CA GLN A 239 14.05 -6.20 11.49
C GLN A 239 13.36 -7.01 10.39
N GLY A 240 14.03 -7.21 9.23
CA GLY A 240 13.50 -8.08 8.16
C GLY A 240 13.39 -9.55 8.60
N ALA A 241 14.34 -10.04 9.39
CA ALA A 241 14.28 -11.39 9.97
C ALA A 241 13.12 -11.51 10.98
N ASP A 242 12.93 -10.50 11.84
CA ASP A 242 11.84 -10.46 12.81
C ASP A 242 10.46 -10.46 12.13
N VAL A 243 10.30 -9.67 11.04
CA VAL A 243 9.07 -9.66 10.23
C VAL A 243 8.81 -11.03 9.59
N ALA A 244 9.83 -11.70 9.08
CA ALA A 244 9.67 -13.04 8.51
C ALA A 244 9.20 -14.07 9.56
N LEU A 245 9.75 -14.00 10.78
CA LEU A 245 9.31 -14.82 11.90
C LEU A 245 7.88 -14.48 12.34
N LEU A 246 7.55 -13.18 12.40
CA LEU A 246 6.20 -12.72 12.72
C LEU A 246 5.18 -13.25 11.71
N ALA A 247 5.47 -13.14 10.41
CA ALA A 247 4.60 -13.67 9.35
C ALA A 247 4.34 -15.17 9.52
N ARG A 248 5.37 -15.94 9.91
CA ARG A 248 5.23 -17.37 10.20
C ARG A 248 4.34 -17.60 11.43
N ARG A 249 4.56 -16.88 12.53
CA ARG A 249 3.74 -16.96 13.75
C ARG A 249 2.26 -16.63 13.48
N VAL A 250 2.00 -15.57 12.71
CA VAL A 250 0.62 -15.20 12.30
C VAL A 250 -0.04 -16.35 11.54
N ARG A 251 0.66 -16.93 10.55
CA ARG A 251 0.13 -18.07 9.78
C ARG A 251 -0.19 -19.28 10.66
N GLU A 252 0.66 -19.59 11.63
CA GLU A 252 0.45 -20.68 12.57
C GLU A 252 -0.70 -20.37 13.53
N ALA A 253 -0.74 -19.18 14.12
CA ALA A 253 -1.76 -18.79 15.10
C ALA A 253 -3.15 -18.67 14.48
N CYS A 254 -3.25 -18.04 13.29
CA CYS A 254 -4.51 -17.85 12.60
C CYS A 254 -4.95 -19.12 11.83
N LYS A 255 -4.22 -20.23 11.91
CA LYS A 255 -4.50 -21.45 11.14
C LYS A 255 -4.86 -21.09 9.69
N ALA A 256 -4.04 -20.19 9.11
CA ALA A 256 -4.22 -19.70 7.76
C ALA A 256 -4.44 -20.91 6.85
N SER A 257 -5.55 -20.94 6.15
CA SER A 257 -5.99 -22.06 5.33
C SER A 257 -4.87 -22.45 4.36
N GLU A 258 -4.22 -23.58 4.61
CA GLU A 258 -3.48 -24.26 3.57
C GLU A 258 -4.49 -24.61 2.50
N ARG A 259 -4.49 -23.90 1.39
CA ARG A 259 -5.33 -24.25 0.25
C ARG A 259 -5.02 -25.69 -0.10
N ARG A 260 -6.03 -26.57 -0.08
CA ARG A 260 -5.95 -28.02 -0.26
C ARG A 260 -5.19 -28.51 -1.52
N GLY A 261 -4.69 -27.60 -2.36
CA GLY A 261 -3.92 -27.89 -3.57
C GLY A 261 -2.43 -28.14 -3.37
N ASP A 262 -1.82 -27.76 -2.26
CA ASP A 262 -0.35 -27.66 -2.17
C ASP A 262 0.33 -28.61 -1.17
N ARG A 263 -0.37 -29.64 -0.67
CA ARG A 263 0.28 -30.66 0.17
C ARG A 263 1.40 -31.43 -0.54
N ARG A 264 1.47 -31.36 -1.87
CA ARG A 264 2.58 -31.96 -2.64
C ARG A 264 3.75 -31.01 -2.88
N SER A 265 3.52 -29.69 -2.89
CA SER A 265 4.55 -28.67 -3.06
C SER A 265 5.27 -28.28 -1.76
N ALA A 266 4.60 -28.41 -0.60
CA ALA A 266 5.18 -28.08 0.71
C ALA A 266 6.40 -28.95 1.10
N ARG A 267 6.61 -30.09 0.44
CA ARG A 267 7.80 -30.94 0.62
C ARG A 267 9.01 -30.52 -0.21
N ARG A 268 8.85 -29.56 -1.12
CA ARG A 268 9.96 -29.00 -1.90
C ARG A 268 9.90 -27.47 -1.84
N LEU A 269 10.28 -26.89 -0.70
CA LEU A 269 10.78 -25.53 -0.70
C LEU A 269 12.03 -25.52 -1.57
N PRO A 270 12.03 -24.84 -2.73
CA PRO A 270 13.26 -24.57 -3.41
C PRO A 270 14.10 -23.67 -2.50
N ARG A 271 15.37 -24.03 -2.29
CA ARG A 271 16.37 -23.25 -1.53
C ARG A 271 16.65 -21.85 -2.15
N ARG A 272 15.84 -21.41 -3.10
CA ARG A 272 15.86 -20.07 -3.70
C ARG A 272 14.41 -19.65 -3.90
N ALA A 273 13.96 -18.70 -3.07
CA ALA A 273 12.78 -17.90 -3.39
C ALA A 273 13.05 -17.25 -4.75
N ALA A 274 12.42 -17.73 -5.80
CA ALA A 274 12.45 -17.08 -7.09
C ALA A 274 11.58 -15.83 -6.97
N VAL A 275 12.23 -14.71 -6.67
CA VAL A 275 11.68 -13.38 -6.87
C VAL A 275 11.52 -13.23 -8.40
N ARG A 276 10.34 -13.53 -8.93
CA ARG A 276 9.99 -13.07 -10.27
C ARG A 276 9.61 -11.61 -10.12
N SER A 277 10.55 -10.71 -10.41
CA SER A 277 10.23 -9.32 -10.70
C SER A 277 9.32 -9.32 -11.93
N VAL A 278 8.12 -8.81 -11.79
CA VAL A 278 7.31 -8.43 -12.95
C VAL A 278 7.87 -7.07 -13.40
N ASP A 279 9.02 -7.12 -14.06
CA ASP A 279 9.64 -5.97 -14.68
C ASP A 279 8.87 -5.66 -15.98
N GLY A 280 7.94 -4.73 -15.89
CA GLY A 280 7.25 -4.14 -17.05
C GLY A 280 8.11 -3.17 -17.85
N GLN A 281 9.43 -3.23 -17.74
CA GLN A 281 10.36 -2.42 -18.53
C GLN A 281 11.04 -3.27 -19.60
N ARG A 282 10.34 -3.57 -20.70
CA ARG A 282 11.02 -3.81 -21.96
C ARG A 282 11.47 -2.45 -22.51
N GLN A 283 12.69 -2.07 -22.20
CA GLN A 283 13.40 -1.07 -22.99
C GLN A 283 13.49 -1.58 -24.43
N ARG A 284 12.69 -0.99 -25.33
CA ARG A 284 13.00 -1.06 -26.75
C ARG A 284 14.25 -0.19 -26.97
N ARG A 285 15.41 -0.83 -27.00
CA ARG A 285 16.56 -0.29 -27.71
C ARG A 285 16.25 -0.39 -29.21
N ARG A 286 16.08 0.75 -29.86
CA ARG A 286 16.57 1.06 -31.20
C ARG A 286 16.79 2.57 -31.27
#